data_ccdacf7b61ef8a9b5c1994d13c9557e7
#
_entry.id   ccdacf7b61ef8a9b5c1994d13c9557e7
#
_cell.length_a   1.000
_cell.length_b   1.000
_cell.length_c   1.000
_cell.angle_alpha   90.00
_cell.angle_beta   90.00
_cell.angle_gamma   90.00
#
_symmetry.space_group_name_H-M   'P 1'
#
loop_
_entity.id
_entity.type
_entity.pdbx_description
1 polymer ?
#
loop_
_entity_poly.entity_id
_entity_poly.type
_entity_poly.pdbx_seq_one_letter_code
_entity_poly.pdbx_strand_id
1 'polypeptide(L)'
;MTDPETLERIRGLGIPPAWRDVWICSSPRGHLQATGTDAAGRKQYLYHEAWRTRRDAEKFVEMERFARALPALREHVEADLAGDELTRDRVLACAVRLLDRGFFRIGSEEYTESFGLATMRKQHVTVGDDGEMVFDYPAKSGVRRVQAVVDPVVAEIVATLKRRRGGGDELLAYKERRRWRDLRSEDINAYLKRATGDDFSAKDFRTWNATLLAAVALSVSGEVAGTTSGRKRAITRAVKEVAHYLGNTPAVCRASYIDPRVFDAYRAGLVIGRPLREAADTAPGELPIHQRALEEAVLDLIDARDRSAALEKVAA
;
A
#
# COMPACT_ATOMS: atom_id res chain seq x y z
N MET A 1 38.52 4.42 -20.96
CA MET A 1 37.58 3.32 -21.31
C MET A 1 37.25 3.50 -22.78
N THR A 2 37.73 2.62 -23.66
CA THR A 2 37.71 2.79 -25.13
C THR A 2 36.96 1.66 -25.86
N ASP A 3 36.47 0.69 -25.09
CA ASP A 3 35.70 -0.43 -25.65
C ASP A 3 34.30 0.02 -26.11
N PRO A 4 33.94 -0.07 -27.41
CA PRO A 4 32.67 0.40 -27.94
C PRO A 4 31.45 -0.28 -27.32
N GLU A 5 31.51 -1.60 -27.08
CA GLU A 5 30.38 -2.34 -26.47
C GLU A 5 30.10 -1.87 -25.06
N THR A 6 31.14 -1.65 -24.26
CA THR A 6 31.03 -1.13 -22.92
C THR A 6 30.42 0.29 -22.90
N LEU A 7 30.83 1.14 -23.86
CA LEU A 7 30.27 2.50 -23.98
C LEU A 7 28.79 2.50 -24.38
N GLU A 8 28.41 1.62 -25.29
CA GLU A 8 27.02 1.46 -25.71
C GLU A 8 26.15 0.96 -24.56
N ARG A 9 26.60 -0.05 -23.81
CA ARG A 9 25.95 -0.53 -22.60
C ARG A 9 25.76 0.59 -21.59
N ILE A 10 26.79 1.37 -21.32
CA ILE A 10 26.71 2.48 -20.34
C ILE A 10 25.69 3.53 -20.77
N ARG A 11 25.66 3.90 -22.05
CA ARG A 11 24.65 4.81 -22.61
C ARG A 11 23.24 4.24 -22.49
N GLY A 12 23.08 2.92 -22.72
CA GLY A 12 21.81 2.21 -22.57
C GLY A 12 21.28 2.16 -21.14
N LEU A 13 22.12 2.37 -20.10
CA LEU A 13 21.66 2.46 -18.70
C LEU A 13 20.80 3.70 -18.45
N GLY A 14 20.84 4.73 -19.29
CA GLY A 14 20.03 5.93 -19.16
C GLY A 14 20.24 6.67 -17.83
N ILE A 15 21.49 6.72 -17.34
CA ILE A 15 21.84 7.41 -16.08
C ILE A 15 21.49 8.89 -16.22
N PRO A 16 20.66 9.45 -15.30
CA PRO A 16 20.29 10.86 -15.36
C PRO A 16 21.50 11.78 -15.28
N PRO A 17 21.61 12.83 -16.12
CA PRO A 17 22.75 13.75 -16.13
C PRO A 17 22.94 14.49 -14.79
N ALA A 18 21.88 14.64 -14.01
CA ALA A 18 21.93 15.29 -12.70
C ALA A 18 22.53 14.43 -11.58
N TRP A 19 22.84 13.15 -11.85
CA TRP A 19 23.51 12.32 -10.84
C TRP A 19 24.97 12.66 -10.70
N ARG A 20 25.44 12.63 -9.44
CA ARG A 20 26.87 12.82 -9.07
C ARG A 20 27.39 11.54 -8.44
N ASP A 21 28.71 11.41 -8.34
CA ASP A 21 29.42 10.27 -7.74
C ASP A 21 28.92 8.93 -8.30
N VAL A 22 28.80 8.86 -9.62
CA VAL A 22 28.26 7.72 -10.32
C VAL A 22 29.23 6.56 -10.32
N TRP A 23 28.83 5.44 -9.74
CA TRP A 23 29.49 4.15 -9.89
C TRP A 23 28.72 3.29 -10.90
N ILE A 24 29.44 2.60 -11.80
CA ILE A 24 28.85 1.70 -12.80
C ILE A 24 29.48 0.32 -12.64
N CYS A 25 28.65 -0.71 -12.60
CA CYS A 25 29.08 -2.09 -12.52
C CYS A 25 29.87 -2.48 -13.78
N SER A 26 31.02 -3.13 -13.60
CA SER A 26 31.83 -3.65 -14.71
C SER A 26 31.16 -4.82 -15.43
N SER A 27 30.36 -5.61 -14.68
CA SER A 27 29.65 -6.76 -15.24
C SER A 27 28.30 -6.37 -15.83
N PRO A 28 28.00 -6.73 -17.10
CA PRO A 28 26.67 -6.53 -17.67
C PRO A 28 25.57 -7.36 -16.99
N ARG A 29 25.93 -8.42 -16.24
CA ARG A 29 25.00 -9.31 -15.53
C ARG A 29 24.85 -8.98 -14.04
N GLY A 30 25.56 -7.96 -13.53
CA GLY A 30 25.45 -7.56 -12.14
C GLY A 30 24.01 -7.12 -11.81
N HIS A 31 23.44 -7.56 -10.67
CA HIS A 31 22.09 -7.16 -10.28
C HIS A 31 21.96 -5.64 -10.10
N LEU A 32 22.99 -4.99 -9.53
CA LEU A 32 23.12 -3.54 -9.43
C LEU A 32 23.99 -3.06 -10.60
N GLN A 33 23.44 -2.26 -11.50
CA GLN A 33 24.12 -1.78 -12.71
C GLN A 33 24.77 -0.42 -12.50
N ALA A 34 24.14 0.48 -11.75
CA ALA A 34 24.75 1.75 -11.38
C ALA A 34 24.19 2.29 -10.06
N THR A 35 24.97 3.13 -9.40
CA THR A 35 24.52 3.99 -8.30
C THR A 35 24.99 5.41 -8.56
N GLY A 36 24.30 6.39 -7.94
CA GLY A 36 24.71 7.80 -7.99
C GLY A 36 23.93 8.60 -6.96
N THR A 37 24.26 9.87 -6.83
CA THR A 37 23.58 10.80 -5.93
C THR A 37 22.79 11.80 -6.78
N ASP A 38 21.48 11.93 -6.51
CA ASP A 38 20.62 12.86 -7.24
C ASP A 38 20.85 14.33 -6.79
N ALA A 39 20.17 15.27 -7.46
CA ALA A 39 20.29 16.70 -7.15
C ALA A 39 19.85 17.07 -5.71
N ALA A 40 19.03 16.22 -5.06
CA ALA A 40 18.60 16.37 -3.67
C ALA A 40 19.54 15.68 -2.66
N GLY A 41 20.71 15.19 -3.09
CA GLY A 41 21.69 14.52 -2.23
C GLY A 41 21.33 13.07 -1.88
N ARG A 42 20.35 12.47 -2.52
CA ARG A 42 19.86 11.10 -2.22
C ARG A 42 20.57 10.08 -3.08
N LYS A 43 21.02 8.98 -2.49
CA LYS A 43 21.58 7.84 -3.22
C LYS A 43 20.52 7.15 -4.07
N GLN A 44 20.81 6.98 -5.34
CA GLN A 44 19.96 6.35 -6.34
C GLN A 44 20.60 5.07 -6.86
N TYR A 45 19.78 4.14 -7.36
CA TYR A 45 20.20 2.81 -7.77
C TYR A 45 19.55 2.45 -9.11
N LEU A 46 20.34 1.89 -10.04
CA LEU A 46 19.86 1.27 -11.26
C LEU A 46 20.12 -0.23 -11.20
N TYR A 47 19.07 -1.00 -11.27
CA TYR A 47 19.14 -2.46 -11.25
C TYR A 47 18.99 -3.06 -12.63
N HIS A 48 19.58 -4.23 -12.83
CA HIS A 48 19.42 -5.04 -14.04
C HIS A 48 17.96 -5.43 -14.26
N GLU A 49 17.49 -5.46 -15.51
CA GLU A 49 16.09 -5.77 -15.83
C GLU A 49 15.66 -7.16 -15.33
N ALA A 50 16.46 -8.19 -15.55
CA ALA A 50 16.19 -9.54 -15.05
C ALA A 50 16.07 -9.60 -13.53
N TRP A 51 16.84 -8.77 -12.79
CA TRP A 51 16.72 -8.68 -11.34
C TRP A 51 15.42 -7.99 -10.93
N ARG A 52 15.03 -6.91 -11.62
CA ARG A 52 13.73 -6.25 -11.40
C ARG A 52 12.57 -7.21 -11.62
N THR A 53 12.57 -7.93 -12.74
CA THR A 53 11.53 -8.91 -13.09
C THR A 53 11.39 -9.98 -12.01
N ARG A 54 12.53 -10.52 -11.54
CA ARG A 54 12.52 -11.50 -10.46
C ARG A 54 11.97 -10.90 -9.15
N ARG A 55 12.42 -9.72 -8.75
CA ARG A 55 11.96 -9.03 -7.54
C ARG A 55 10.48 -8.65 -7.62
N ASP A 56 9.99 -8.31 -8.80
CA ASP A 56 8.57 -8.01 -9.00
C ASP A 56 7.71 -9.27 -8.91
N ALA A 57 8.20 -10.43 -9.36
CA ALA A 57 7.53 -11.71 -9.15
C ALA A 57 7.52 -12.11 -7.65
N GLU A 58 8.66 -12.06 -6.97
CA GLU A 58 8.80 -12.33 -5.53
C GLU A 58 7.87 -11.43 -4.70
N LYS A 59 7.74 -10.16 -5.06
CA LYS A 59 6.88 -9.19 -4.37
C LYS A 59 5.40 -9.62 -4.33
N PHE A 60 4.87 -10.19 -5.41
CA PHE A 60 3.47 -10.62 -5.43
C PHE A 60 3.26 -11.94 -4.69
N VAL A 61 4.26 -12.79 -4.60
CA VAL A 61 4.24 -13.96 -3.71
C VAL A 61 4.24 -13.52 -2.25
N GLU A 62 5.07 -12.55 -1.89
CA GLU A 62 5.07 -11.96 -0.53
C GLU A 62 3.75 -11.27 -0.20
N MET A 63 3.16 -10.52 -1.15
CA MET A 63 1.85 -9.91 -0.98
C MET A 63 0.76 -10.96 -0.69
N GLU A 64 0.78 -12.08 -1.38
CA GLU A 64 -0.17 -13.17 -1.15
C GLU A 64 0.00 -13.79 0.25
N ARG A 65 1.26 -14.02 0.69
CA ARG A 65 1.56 -14.45 2.05
C ARG A 65 1.05 -13.44 3.08
N PHE A 66 1.28 -12.16 2.85
CA PHE A 66 0.77 -11.07 3.67
C PHE A 66 -0.76 -11.09 3.76
N ALA A 67 -1.47 -11.22 2.64
CA ALA A 67 -2.92 -11.28 2.62
C ALA A 67 -3.48 -12.45 3.44
N ARG A 68 -2.81 -13.61 3.41
CA ARG A 68 -3.17 -14.77 4.24
C ARG A 68 -2.89 -14.57 5.72
N ALA A 69 -1.94 -13.71 6.07
CA ALA A 69 -1.62 -13.37 7.46
C ALA A 69 -2.53 -12.25 8.04
N LEU A 70 -3.25 -11.49 7.20
CA LEU A 70 -4.08 -10.36 7.63
C LEU A 70 -5.13 -10.72 8.69
N PRO A 71 -5.87 -11.85 8.63
CA PRO A 71 -6.86 -12.17 9.66
C PRO A 71 -6.23 -12.24 11.05
N ALA A 72 -5.13 -12.96 11.21
CA ALA A 72 -4.43 -13.09 12.48
C ALA A 72 -3.81 -11.76 12.94
N LEU A 73 -3.26 -10.97 12.01
CA LEU A 73 -2.77 -9.63 12.31
C LEU A 73 -3.88 -8.72 12.83
N ARG A 74 -5.07 -8.75 12.23
CA ARG A 74 -6.22 -7.94 12.67
C ARG A 74 -6.72 -8.35 14.05
N GLU A 75 -6.73 -9.64 14.37
CA GLU A 75 -7.05 -10.14 15.72
C GLU A 75 -6.04 -9.62 16.76
N HIS A 76 -4.76 -9.63 16.43
CA HIS A 76 -3.71 -9.08 17.29
C HIS A 76 -3.86 -7.56 17.48
N VAL A 77 -4.11 -6.83 16.39
CA VAL A 77 -4.38 -5.38 16.42
C VAL A 77 -5.61 -5.05 17.25
N GLU A 78 -6.69 -5.83 17.14
CA GLU A 78 -7.91 -5.65 17.93
C GLU A 78 -7.63 -5.83 19.43
N ALA A 79 -6.87 -6.85 19.82
CA ALA A 79 -6.48 -7.08 21.19
C ALA A 79 -5.64 -5.91 21.76
N ASP A 80 -4.69 -5.37 20.98
CA ASP A 80 -3.87 -4.24 21.43
C ASP A 80 -4.61 -2.90 21.42
N LEU A 81 -5.67 -2.75 20.61
CA LEU A 81 -6.54 -1.57 20.62
C LEU A 81 -7.45 -1.55 21.86
N ALA A 82 -7.72 -2.69 22.47
CA ALA A 82 -8.55 -2.78 23.66
C ALA A 82 -7.91 -2.05 24.86
N GLY A 83 -8.75 -1.50 25.75
CA GLY A 83 -8.30 -0.78 26.93
C GLY A 83 -8.25 0.74 26.73
N ASP A 84 -7.98 1.46 27.84
CA ASP A 84 -8.14 2.92 27.90
C ASP A 84 -6.81 3.69 27.85
N GLU A 85 -5.70 3.03 28.21
CA GLU A 85 -4.39 3.68 28.28
C GLU A 85 -3.72 3.79 26.92
N LEU A 86 -3.07 4.92 26.64
CA LEU A 86 -2.24 5.13 25.45
C LEU A 86 -0.87 4.45 25.61
N THR A 87 -0.88 3.11 25.67
CA THR A 87 0.34 2.33 25.66
C THR A 87 1.03 2.41 24.28
N ARG A 88 2.32 2.04 24.24
CA ARG A 88 3.06 1.98 22.97
C ARG A 88 2.38 1.04 21.97
N ASP A 89 2.00 -0.14 22.41
CA ASP A 89 1.39 -1.15 21.53
C ASP A 89 -0.01 -0.73 21.06
N ARG A 90 -0.82 -0.06 21.90
CA ARG A 90 -2.11 0.51 21.48
C ARG A 90 -1.95 1.58 20.39
N VAL A 91 -0.96 2.45 20.49
CA VAL A 91 -0.72 3.47 19.45
C VAL A 91 -0.14 2.84 18.17
N LEU A 92 0.67 1.79 18.30
CA LEU A 92 1.14 1.00 17.14
C LEU A 92 -0.01 0.25 16.45
N ALA A 93 -0.90 -0.36 17.21
CA ALA A 93 -2.11 -1.00 16.69
C ALA A 93 -3.02 0.00 15.96
N CYS A 94 -3.18 1.21 16.53
CA CYS A 94 -3.88 2.32 15.86
C CYS A 94 -3.22 2.67 14.52
N ALA A 95 -1.91 2.79 14.46
CA ALA A 95 -1.18 3.05 13.22
C ALA A 95 -1.38 1.95 12.18
N VAL A 96 -1.32 0.68 12.59
CA VAL A 96 -1.52 -0.47 11.70
C VAL A 96 -2.96 -0.54 11.20
N ARG A 97 -3.95 -0.26 12.04
CA ARG A 97 -5.36 -0.18 11.63
C ARG A 97 -5.58 0.94 10.60
N LEU A 98 -4.90 2.07 10.74
CA LEU A 98 -4.92 3.15 9.75
C LEU A 98 -4.25 2.74 8.43
N LEU A 99 -3.14 1.98 8.45
CA LEU A 99 -2.52 1.45 7.24
C LEU A 99 -3.45 0.48 6.51
N ASP A 100 -4.13 -0.38 7.24
CA ASP A 100 -5.06 -1.38 6.70
C ASP A 100 -6.26 -0.71 5.99
N ARG A 101 -6.85 0.33 6.60
CA ARG A 101 -8.08 0.97 6.12
C ARG A 101 -7.87 2.21 5.27
N GLY A 102 -6.75 2.92 5.43
CA GLY A 102 -6.61 4.30 4.93
C GLY A 102 -5.65 4.47 3.75
N PHE A 103 -5.04 3.43 3.19
CA PHE A 103 -4.09 3.53 2.06
C PHE A 103 -2.90 4.46 2.29
N PHE A 104 -2.54 4.73 3.54
CA PHE A 104 -1.44 5.62 3.88
C PHE A 104 -0.09 5.08 3.39
N ARG A 105 0.80 6.01 3.05
CA ARG A 105 2.24 5.72 3.04
C ARG A 105 2.73 5.80 4.49
N ILE A 106 3.68 4.94 4.86
CA ILE A 106 4.21 4.97 6.23
C ILE A 106 4.87 6.32 6.54
N GLY A 107 5.52 6.96 5.55
CA GLY A 107 6.34 8.15 5.75
C GLY A 107 7.78 7.78 6.10
N SER A 108 8.69 8.76 6.02
CA SER A 108 10.08 8.66 6.48
C SER A 108 10.46 9.99 7.07
N GLU A 109 11.14 9.96 8.17
CA GLU A 109 11.61 11.12 8.94
C GLU A 109 12.68 11.92 8.18
N GLU A 110 13.24 11.33 7.11
CA GLU A 110 14.21 12.00 6.24
C GLU A 110 13.60 13.12 5.37
N TYR A 111 12.26 13.12 5.23
CA TYR A 111 11.54 14.09 4.40
C TYR A 111 10.79 15.09 5.28
N THR A 112 11.15 16.37 5.18
CA THR A 112 10.57 17.46 6.00
C THR A 112 9.36 18.13 5.34
N GLU A 113 9.19 18.00 4.03
CA GLU A 113 8.15 18.68 3.26
C GLU A 113 7.01 17.77 2.79
N SER A 114 7.11 16.45 3.04
CA SER A 114 6.09 15.48 2.69
C SER A 114 5.85 14.51 3.81
N PHE A 115 4.57 14.21 4.07
CA PHE A 115 4.14 13.44 5.21
C PHE A 115 3.61 12.05 4.80
N GLY A 116 3.75 11.11 5.69
CA GLY A 116 3.10 9.83 5.72
C GLY A 116 2.61 9.55 7.14
N LEU A 117 2.11 8.37 7.41
CA LEU A 117 1.44 8.09 8.68
C LEU A 117 2.34 8.32 9.91
N ALA A 118 3.60 7.86 9.87
CA ALA A 118 4.54 8.02 10.97
C ALA A 118 4.98 9.48 11.20
N THR A 119 4.94 10.30 10.15
CA THR A 119 5.33 11.71 10.20
C THR A 119 4.15 12.68 10.16
N MET A 120 2.91 12.13 10.26
CA MET A 120 1.67 12.90 10.28
C MET A 120 1.64 13.83 11.49
N ARG A 121 1.20 15.08 11.29
CA ARG A 121 1.06 16.06 12.38
C ARG A 121 -0.40 16.18 12.86
N LYS A 122 -0.58 16.63 14.09
CA LYS A 122 -1.91 16.86 14.69
C LYS A 122 -2.83 17.74 13.86
N GLN A 123 -2.26 18.74 13.16
CA GLN A 123 -3.02 19.64 12.28
C GLN A 123 -3.53 18.99 11.00
N HIS A 124 -2.95 17.85 10.61
CA HIS A 124 -3.30 17.16 9.37
C HIS A 124 -4.54 16.27 9.50
N VAL A 125 -5.14 16.15 10.68
CA VAL A 125 -6.33 15.34 10.89
C VAL A 125 -7.44 16.14 11.56
N THR A 126 -8.66 15.96 11.08
CA THR A 126 -9.89 16.38 11.74
C THR A 126 -10.66 15.13 12.11
N VAL A 127 -11.18 15.10 13.36
CA VAL A 127 -11.97 13.99 13.87
C VAL A 127 -13.40 14.49 14.04
N GLY A 128 -14.36 13.82 13.42
CA GLY A 128 -15.80 14.04 13.55
C GLY A 128 -16.41 13.25 14.71
N ASP A 129 -17.70 13.49 14.97
CA ASP A 129 -18.41 12.94 16.13
C ASP A 129 -18.79 11.45 15.95
N ASP A 130 -18.88 10.96 14.72
CA ASP A 130 -19.32 9.60 14.36
C ASP A 130 -18.16 8.64 14.02
N GLY A 131 -16.94 8.99 14.45
CA GLY A 131 -15.76 8.19 14.23
C GLY A 131 -15.11 8.40 12.84
N GLU A 132 -15.56 9.40 12.08
CA GLU A 132 -14.90 9.83 10.86
C GLU A 132 -13.63 10.61 11.19
N MET A 133 -12.58 10.32 10.47
CA MET A 133 -11.31 11.04 10.49
C MET A 133 -10.97 11.50 9.09
N VAL A 134 -10.84 12.80 8.89
CA VAL A 134 -10.40 13.40 7.61
C VAL A 134 -8.93 13.81 7.74
N PHE A 135 -8.08 13.21 6.93
CA PHE A 135 -6.65 13.50 6.84
C PHE A 135 -6.39 14.40 5.63
N ASP A 136 -5.80 15.57 5.84
CA ASP A 136 -5.48 16.57 4.82
C ASP A 136 -4.03 17.02 5.00
N TYR A 137 -3.15 16.60 4.09
CA TYR A 137 -1.70 16.79 4.25
C TYR A 137 -0.96 16.82 2.91
N PRO A 138 0.20 17.49 2.83
CA PRO A 138 1.10 17.38 1.68
C PRO A 138 1.81 16.02 1.73
N ALA A 139 1.54 15.18 0.72
CA ALA A 139 2.15 13.87 0.56
C ALA A 139 3.38 13.94 -0.36
N LYS A 140 3.93 12.78 -0.72
CA LYS A 140 5.13 12.67 -1.58
C LYS A 140 5.00 13.55 -2.83
N SER A 141 6.05 14.29 -3.14
CA SER A 141 6.15 15.27 -4.25
C SER A 141 5.26 16.51 -4.07
N GLY A 142 4.90 16.86 -2.82
CA GLY A 142 4.10 18.05 -2.51
C GLY A 142 2.63 17.96 -2.91
N VAL A 143 2.15 16.80 -3.36
CA VAL A 143 0.75 16.62 -3.77
C VAL A 143 -0.12 16.58 -2.52
N ARG A 144 -1.07 17.54 -2.41
CA ARG A 144 -2.06 17.53 -1.34
C ARG A 144 -2.92 16.28 -1.42
N ARG A 145 -3.08 15.63 -0.29
CA ARG A 145 -3.88 14.43 -0.15
C ARG A 145 -4.97 14.63 0.89
N VAL A 146 -6.20 14.37 0.50
CA VAL A 146 -7.36 14.37 1.40
C VAL A 146 -7.97 12.98 1.35
N GLN A 147 -8.14 12.35 2.52
CA GLN A 147 -8.75 11.03 2.63
C GLN A 147 -9.48 10.88 3.96
N ALA A 148 -10.62 10.21 3.92
CA ALA A 148 -11.42 9.90 5.11
C ALA A 148 -11.25 8.44 5.50
N VAL A 149 -11.27 8.19 6.80
CA VAL A 149 -11.34 6.84 7.40
C VAL A 149 -12.41 6.89 8.48
N VAL A 150 -13.30 5.92 8.48
CA VAL A 150 -14.32 5.75 9.52
C VAL A 150 -13.94 4.56 10.38
N ASP A 151 -13.58 4.82 11.62
CA ASP A 151 -13.27 3.82 12.66
C ASP A 151 -13.42 4.45 14.04
N PRO A 152 -14.51 4.20 14.76
CA PRO A 152 -14.79 4.84 16.06
C PRO A 152 -13.69 4.61 17.10
N VAL A 153 -13.13 3.41 17.18
CA VAL A 153 -12.07 3.07 18.14
C VAL A 153 -10.79 3.85 17.83
N VAL A 154 -10.38 3.86 16.57
CA VAL A 154 -9.19 4.61 16.13
C VAL A 154 -9.41 6.11 16.26
N ALA A 155 -10.61 6.62 15.96
CA ALA A 155 -10.96 8.03 16.08
C ALA A 155 -10.84 8.54 17.51
N GLU A 156 -11.25 7.76 18.50
CA GLU A 156 -11.09 8.08 19.92
C GLU A 156 -9.61 8.22 20.31
N ILE A 157 -8.77 7.25 19.89
CA ILE A 157 -7.33 7.28 20.12
C ILE A 157 -6.71 8.51 19.45
N VAL A 158 -7.01 8.76 18.17
CA VAL A 158 -6.52 9.89 17.40
C VAL A 158 -6.96 11.22 18.01
N ALA A 159 -8.23 11.35 18.45
CA ALA A 159 -8.73 12.53 19.13
C ALA A 159 -7.96 12.79 20.43
N THR A 160 -7.67 11.75 21.20
CA THR A 160 -6.89 11.85 22.44
C THR A 160 -5.44 12.26 22.16
N LEU A 161 -4.80 11.66 21.17
CA LEU A 161 -3.45 12.02 20.72
C LEU A 161 -3.38 13.45 20.19
N LYS A 162 -4.39 13.89 19.45
CA LYS A 162 -4.47 15.26 18.93
C LYS A 162 -4.57 16.30 20.05
N ARG A 163 -5.36 16.02 21.09
CA ARG A 163 -5.57 16.92 22.24
C ARG A 163 -4.43 16.90 23.27
N ARG A 164 -3.47 15.97 23.15
CA ARG A 164 -2.40 15.83 24.14
C ARG A 164 -1.62 17.13 24.33
N ARG A 165 -1.34 17.45 25.61
CA ARG A 165 -0.46 18.55 25.99
C ARG A 165 0.98 18.05 26.13
N GLY A 166 1.93 18.70 25.46
CA GLY A 166 3.34 18.32 25.45
C GLY A 166 3.66 17.28 24.35
N GLY A 167 4.96 16.94 24.22
CA GLY A 167 5.49 16.25 23.06
C GLY A 167 5.59 17.14 21.83
N GLY A 168 5.96 16.57 20.70
CA GLY A 168 6.05 17.25 19.40
C GLY A 168 4.70 17.50 18.75
N ASP A 169 4.74 17.93 17.48
CA ASP A 169 3.56 18.16 16.64
C ASP A 169 3.11 16.88 15.93
N GLU A 170 3.90 15.84 15.95
CA GLU A 170 3.57 14.54 15.38
C GLU A 170 2.27 13.99 15.99
N LEU A 171 1.44 13.38 15.16
CA LEU A 171 0.16 12.85 15.61
C LEU A 171 0.34 11.62 16.50
N LEU A 172 1.10 10.64 16.01
CA LEU A 172 1.28 9.35 16.67
C LEU A 172 2.43 9.42 17.68
N ALA A 173 2.08 9.33 18.95
CA ALA A 173 3.05 9.33 20.05
C ALA A 173 2.51 8.55 21.26
N TYR A 174 3.40 7.99 22.06
CA TYR A 174 3.07 7.28 23.30
C TYR A 174 3.85 7.85 24.50
N LYS A 175 3.40 7.55 25.71
CA LYS A 175 4.10 7.96 26.93
C LYS A 175 5.08 6.87 27.38
N GLU A 176 6.34 7.25 27.55
CA GLU A 176 7.34 6.44 28.21
C GLU A 176 7.90 7.21 29.42
N ARG A 177 7.80 6.65 30.62
CA ARG A 177 8.29 7.26 31.88
C ARG A 177 7.93 8.75 32.02
N ARG A 178 6.66 9.11 31.75
CA ARG A 178 6.11 10.48 31.78
C ARG A 178 6.56 11.42 30.64
N ARG A 179 7.33 10.95 29.65
CA ARG A 179 7.72 11.73 28.47
C ARG A 179 6.98 11.20 27.25
N TRP A 180 6.60 12.09 26.36
CA TRP A 180 6.07 11.72 25.06
C TRP A 180 7.21 11.29 24.14
N ARG A 181 6.99 10.21 23.41
CA ARG A 181 7.85 9.66 22.36
C ARG A 181 7.05 9.55 21.09
N ASP A 182 7.52 10.14 20.00
CA ASP A 182 6.89 10.01 18.70
C ASP A 182 7.15 8.62 18.13
N LEU A 183 6.13 8.04 17.48
CA LEU A 183 6.28 6.79 16.75
C LEU A 183 7.03 7.04 15.45
N ARG A 184 7.96 6.17 15.14
CA ARG A 184 8.72 6.18 13.90
C ARG A 184 8.25 5.08 12.95
N SER A 185 8.59 5.25 11.67
CA SER A 185 8.33 4.24 10.64
C SER A 185 8.92 2.87 10.99
N GLU A 186 10.09 2.85 11.64
CA GLU A 186 10.75 1.63 12.12
C GLU A 186 9.95 0.92 13.22
N ASP A 187 9.33 1.67 14.14
CA ASP A 187 8.51 1.11 15.22
C ASP A 187 7.28 0.39 14.66
N ILE A 188 6.63 0.99 13.66
CA ILE A 188 5.45 0.40 13.00
C ILE A 188 5.84 -0.88 12.27
N ASN A 189 6.94 -0.88 11.51
CA ASN A 189 7.41 -2.08 10.83
C ASN A 189 7.87 -3.17 11.81
N ALA A 190 8.53 -2.79 12.92
CA ALA A 190 8.90 -3.76 13.96
C ALA A 190 7.68 -4.39 14.64
N TYR A 191 6.61 -3.62 14.85
CA TYR A 191 5.34 -4.14 15.35
C TYR A 191 4.73 -5.15 14.38
N LEU A 192 4.67 -4.83 13.08
CA LEU A 192 4.16 -5.73 12.05
C LEU A 192 4.90 -7.07 12.05
N LYS A 193 6.23 -7.04 12.05
CA LYS A 193 7.07 -8.25 12.11
C LYS A 193 6.81 -9.08 13.37
N ARG A 194 6.67 -8.43 14.52
CA ARG A 194 6.38 -9.12 15.78
C ARG A 194 4.98 -9.74 15.79
N ALA A 195 3.97 -9.02 15.30
CA ALA A 195 2.59 -9.47 15.29
C ALA A 195 2.31 -10.59 14.28
N THR A 196 3.02 -10.61 13.16
CA THR A 196 2.86 -11.63 12.12
C THR A 196 3.84 -12.78 12.22
N GLY A 197 4.97 -12.59 12.92
CA GLY A 197 6.08 -13.55 12.94
C GLY A 197 6.85 -13.64 11.60
N ASP A 198 6.65 -12.69 10.67
CA ASP A 198 7.21 -12.68 9.33
C ASP A 198 7.77 -11.27 8.95
N ASP A 199 8.54 -11.17 7.87
CA ASP A 199 9.22 -9.93 7.45
C ASP A 199 8.33 -9.00 6.63
N PHE A 200 7.08 -8.80 7.07
CA PHE A 200 6.15 -7.87 6.46
C PHE A 200 6.37 -6.42 6.89
N SER A 201 5.89 -5.51 6.07
CA SER A 201 6.04 -4.06 6.25
C SER A 201 4.77 -3.30 5.87
N ALA A 202 4.71 -2.02 6.22
CA ALA A 202 3.61 -1.13 5.82
C ALA A 202 3.42 -1.03 4.28
N LYS A 203 4.43 -1.38 3.48
CA LYS A 203 4.32 -1.39 2.01
C LYS A 203 3.40 -2.50 1.52
N ASP A 204 3.31 -3.62 2.25
CA ASP A 204 2.54 -4.79 1.83
C ASP A 204 1.05 -4.51 1.87
N PHE A 205 0.56 -3.72 2.84
CA PHE A 205 -0.82 -3.20 2.81
C PHE A 205 -1.14 -2.49 1.51
N ARG A 206 -0.24 -1.65 1.00
CA ARG A 206 -0.49 -0.89 -0.22
C ARG A 206 -0.55 -1.76 -1.46
N THR A 207 0.28 -2.80 -1.52
CA THR A 207 0.28 -3.76 -2.63
C THR A 207 -0.97 -4.62 -2.59
N TRP A 208 -1.35 -5.11 -1.42
CA TRP A 208 -2.57 -5.89 -1.23
C TRP A 208 -3.82 -5.06 -1.53
N ASN A 209 -3.98 -3.91 -0.90
CA ASN A 209 -5.13 -3.04 -1.08
C ASN A 209 -5.29 -2.57 -2.55
N ALA A 210 -4.18 -2.30 -3.26
CA ALA A 210 -4.22 -1.97 -4.68
C ALA A 210 -4.74 -3.13 -5.52
N THR A 211 -4.29 -4.35 -5.22
CA THR A 211 -4.71 -5.57 -5.91
C THR A 211 -6.19 -5.88 -5.64
N LEU A 212 -6.61 -5.79 -4.38
CA LEU A 212 -8.01 -5.95 -3.97
C LEU A 212 -8.93 -4.95 -4.69
N LEU A 213 -8.61 -3.66 -4.63
CA LEU A 213 -9.40 -2.62 -5.30
C LEU A 213 -9.46 -2.82 -6.82
N ALA A 214 -8.35 -3.22 -7.44
CA ALA A 214 -8.34 -3.50 -8.88
C ALA A 214 -9.26 -4.67 -9.24
N ALA A 215 -9.23 -5.75 -8.45
CA ALA A 215 -10.08 -6.91 -8.65
C ALA A 215 -11.57 -6.54 -8.49
N VAL A 216 -11.92 -5.77 -7.46
CA VAL A 216 -13.29 -5.27 -7.23
C VAL A 216 -13.75 -4.37 -8.39
N ALA A 217 -12.96 -3.37 -8.77
CA ALA A 217 -13.29 -2.44 -9.86
C ALA A 217 -13.48 -3.15 -11.22
N LEU A 218 -12.68 -4.18 -11.48
CA LEU A 218 -12.80 -5.00 -12.68
C LEU A 218 -14.05 -5.88 -12.64
N SER A 219 -14.39 -6.42 -11.48
CA SER A 219 -15.58 -7.25 -11.31
C SER A 219 -16.87 -6.44 -11.54
N VAL A 220 -16.95 -5.23 -10.97
CA VAL A 220 -18.07 -4.30 -11.26
C VAL A 220 -18.15 -3.94 -12.75
N SER A 221 -17.00 -3.85 -13.45
CA SER A 221 -16.96 -3.55 -14.88
C SER A 221 -17.20 -4.77 -15.78
N GLY A 222 -17.19 -5.97 -15.24
CA GLY A 222 -17.24 -7.24 -16.00
C GLY A 222 -18.49 -7.42 -16.82
N GLU A 223 -19.63 -7.02 -16.28
CA GLU A 223 -20.93 -7.14 -16.94
C GLU A 223 -21.08 -6.27 -18.21
N VAL A 224 -20.25 -5.23 -18.36
CA VAL A 224 -20.36 -4.24 -19.44
C VAL A 224 -19.31 -4.41 -20.53
N ALA A 225 -18.26 -5.19 -20.30
CA ALA A 225 -17.09 -5.24 -21.18
C ALA A 225 -16.99 -6.51 -22.05
N GLY A 226 -18.08 -6.84 -22.78
CA GLY A 226 -18.17 -8.03 -23.66
C GLY A 226 -17.21 -8.07 -24.87
N THR A 227 -16.30 -7.12 -25.04
CA THR A 227 -15.32 -7.08 -26.13
C THR A 227 -13.89 -6.91 -25.64
N THR A 228 -12.91 -7.39 -26.39
CA THR A 228 -11.47 -7.20 -26.09
C THR A 228 -11.12 -5.72 -25.88
N SER A 229 -11.66 -4.82 -26.69
CA SER A 229 -11.48 -3.37 -26.54
C SER A 229 -12.16 -2.82 -25.29
N GLY A 230 -13.34 -3.34 -24.95
CA GLY A 230 -14.06 -3.03 -23.71
C GLY A 230 -13.25 -3.40 -22.48
N ARG A 231 -12.74 -4.63 -22.42
CA ARG A 231 -11.87 -5.12 -21.34
C ARG A 231 -10.60 -4.28 -21.17
N LYS A 232 -9.96 -3.89 -22.28
CA LYS A 232 -8.78 -3.02 -22.26
C LYS A 232 -9.08 -1.65 -21.63
N ARG A 233 -10.23 -1.05 -21.97
CA ARG A 233 -10.71 0.20 -21.37
C ARG A 233 -11.05 0.05 -19.88
N ALA A 234 -11.70 -1.04 -19.48
CA ALA A 234 -12.01 -1.34 -18.09
C ALA A 234 -10.74 -1.46 -17.24
N ILE A 235 -9.73 -2.20 -17.69
CA ILE A 235 -8.43 -2.31 -17.02
C ILE A 235 -7.79 -0.92 -16.86
N THR A 236 -7.80 -0.09 -17.92
CA THR A 236 -7.23 1.26 -17.85
C THR A 236 -7.94 2.12 -16.82
N ARG A 237 -9.27 2.03 -16.72
CA ARG A 237 -10.09 2.76 -15.76
C ARG A 237 -9.80 2.30 -14.33
N ALA A 238 -9.82 0.99 -14.07
CA ALA A 238 -9.51 0.41 -12.77
C ALA A 238 -8.12 0.84 -12.28
N VAL A 239 -7.09 0.79 -13.14
CA VAL A 239 -5.74 1.25 -12.80
C VAL A 239 -5.72 2.74 -12.44
N LYS A 240 -6.46 3.60 -13.15
CA LYS A 240 -6.54 5.05 -12.84
C LYS A 240 -7.22 5.30 -11.50
N GLU A 241 -8.28 4.58 -11.21
CA GLU A 241 -9.01 4.67 -9.95
C GLU A 241 -8.14 4.24 -8.76
N VAL A 242 -7.53 3.07 -8.84
CA VAL A 242 -6.60 2.59 -7.80
C VAL A 242 -5.41 3.55 -7.64
N ALA A 243 -4.87 4.09 -8.73
CA ALA A 243 -3.79 5.07 -8.70
C ALA A 243 -4.20 6.35 -7.95
N HIS A 244 -5.45 6.80 -8.12
CA HIS A 244 -6.01 7.93 -7.39
C HIS A 244 -6.04 7.64 -5.88
N TYR A 245 -6.61 6.50 -5.46
CA TYR A 245 -6.66 6.09 -4.05
C TYR A 245 -5.26 5.93 -3.43
N LEU A 246 -4.28 5.41 -4.16
CA LEU A 246 -2.92 5.27 -3.65
C LEU A 246 -2.10 6.57 -3.71
N GLY A 247 -2.54 7.59 -4.43
CA GLY A 247 -1.76 8.80 -4.69
C GLY A 247 -0.48 8.50 -5.49
N ASN A 248 -0.61 7.68 -6.54
CA ASN A 248 0.47 7.30 -7.48
C ASN A 248 0.08 7.67 -8.90
N THR A 249 1.04 7.66 -9.84
CA THR A 249 0.71 7.69 -11.26
C THR A 249 0.13 6.33 -11.68
N PRO A 250 -0.76 6.27 -12.70
CA PRO A 250 -1.30 5.00 -13.20
C PRO A 250 -0.21 4.01 -13.64
N ALA A 251 0.87 4.50 -14.25
CA ALA A 251 1.99 3.66 -14.69
C ALA A 251 2.69 3.00 -13.49
N VAL A 252 3.01 3.77 -12.44
CA VAL A 252 3.62 3.25 -11.21
C VAL A 252 2.66 2.31 -10.48
N CYS A 253 1.37 2.67 -10.41
CA CYS A 253 0.38 1.84 -9.74
C CYS A 253 0.28 0.46 -10.40
N ARG A 254 0.13 0.41 -11.73
CA ARG A 254 0.06 -0.82 -12.51
C ARG A 254 1.32 -1.69 -12.38
N ALA A 255 2.50 -1.09 -12.47
CA ALA A 255 3.76 -1.85 -12.47
C ALA A 255 4.20 -2.31 -11.07
N SER A 256 3.84 -1.55 -10.01
CA SER A 256 4.45 -1.75 -8.69
C SER A 256 3.49 -2.18 -7.60
N TYR A 257 2.17 -2.04 -7.78
CA TYR A 257 1.21 -2.26 -6.70
C TYR A 257 0.08 -3.23 -7.06
N ILE A 258 -0.31 -3.38 -8.32
CA ILE A 258 -1.39 -4.29 -8.72
C ILE A 258 -0.78 -5.58 -9.25
N ASP A 259 -1.22 -6.71 -8.70
CA ASP A 259 -0.82 -8.03 -9.19
C ASP A 259 -1.34 -8.24 -10.63
N PRO A 260 -0.46 -8.53 -11.59
CA PRO A 260 -0.87 -8.72 -12.99
C PRO A 260 -1.82 -9.90 -13.19
N ARG A 261 -1.81 -10.90 -12.31
CA ARG A 261 -2.72 -12.05 -12.36
C ARG A 261 -4.19 -11.63 -12.33
N VAL A 262 -4.52 -10.53 -11.64
CA VAL A 262 -5.89 -9.96 -11.63
C VAL A 262 -6.32 -9.52 -13.04
N PHE A 263 -5.41 -8.92 -13.81
CA PHE A 263 -5.71 -8.53 -15.19
C PHE A 263 -5.85 -9.72 -16.11
N ASP A 264 -5.06 -10.77 -15.90
CA ASP A 264 -5.10 -11.98 -16.70
C ASP A 264 -6.39 -12.77 -16.45
N ALA A 265 -6.80 -12.91 -15.18
CA ALA A 265 -8.09 -13.49 -14.79
C ALA A 265 -9.25 -12.72 -15.46
N TYR A 266 -9.25 -11.39 -15.39
CA TYR A 266 -10.27 -10.57 -16.01
C TYR A 266 -10.30 -10.72 -17.55
N ARG A 267 -9.15 -10.82 -18.22
CA ARG A 267 -9.09 -11.10 -19.67
C ARG A 267 -9.66 -12.48 -20.01
N ALA A 268 -9.50 -13.44 -19.13
CA ALA A 268 -10.09 -14.78 -19.25
C ALA A 268 -11.60 -14.81 -18.91
N GLY A 269 -12.17 -13.67 -18.51
CA GLY A 269 -13.59 -13.55 -18.14
C GLY A 269 -13.88 -13.98 -16.71
N LEU A 270 -12.88 -14.12 -15.84
CA LEU A 270 -13.06 -14.51 -14.46
C LEU A 270 -13.12 -13.24 -13.57
N VAL A 271 -14.12 -13.13 -12.71
CA VAL A 271 -14.39 -12.00 -11.83
C VAL A 271 -14.87 -12.47 -10.46
N ILE A 272 -14.83 -11.58 -9.46
CA ILE A 272 -15.45 -11.82 -8.16
C ILE A 272 -16.96 -11.74 -8.33
N GLY A 273 -17.68 -12.78 -7.94
CA GLY A 273 -19.13 -12.88 -8.09
C GLY A 273 -19.87 -12.59 -6.78
N ARG A 274 -20.33 -13.67 -6.14
CA ARG A 274 -21.21 -13.62 -4.95
C ARG A 274 -20.72 -12.68 -3.82
N PRO A 275 -19.47 -12.71 -3.36
CA PRO A 275 -19.03 -11.84 -2.25
C PRO A 275 -19.16 -10.35 -2.57
N LEU A 276 -19.01 -9.97 -3.85
CA LEU A 276 -19.16 -8.59 -4.28
C LEU A 276 -20.63 -8.13 -4.23
N ARG A 277 -21.58 -9.00 -4.65
CA ARG A 277 -23.02 -8.68 -4.55
C ARG A 277 -23.45 -8.55 -3.10
N GLU A 278 -23.05 -9.49 -2.24
CA GLU A 278 -23.37 -9.45 -0.82
C GLU A 278 -22.83 -8.15 -0.16
N ALA A 279 -21.63 -7.71 -0.53
CA ALA A 279 -21.06 -6.45 -0.05
C ALA A 279 -21.82 -5.22 -0.58
N ALA A 280 -22.33 -5.26 -1.81
CA ALA A 280 -23.08 -4.15 -2.40
C ALA A 280 -24.47 -3.96 -1.77
N ASP A 281 -25.09 -5.03 -1.29
CA ASP A 281 -26.40 -5.02 -0.64
C ASP A 281 -26.33 -4.66 0.86
N THR A 282 -25.14 -4.41 1.38
CA THR A 282 -24.87 -4.27 2.80
C THR A 282 -24.78 -2.77 3.20
N ALA A 283 -25.31 -2.46 4.39
CA ALA A 283 -25.19 -1.10 4.94
C ALA A 283 -23.70 -0.72 5.19
N PRO A 284 -23.33 0.56 5.04
CA PRO A 284 -21.92 0.99 5.16
C PRO A 284 -21.22 0.57 6.47
N GLY A 285 -21.96 0.44 7.57
CA GLY A 285 -21.42 0.01 8.87
C GLY A 285 -21.08 -1.48 8.95
N GLU A 286 -21.62 -2.31 8.07
CA GLU A 286 -21.43 -3.77 8.05
C GLU A 286 -20.40 -4.24 7.01
N LEU A 287 -19.87 -3.33 6.18
CA LEU A 287 -18.85 -3.63 5.17
C LEU A 287 -17.65 -4.45 5.67
N PRO A 288 -17.17 -4.28 6.93
CA PRO A 288 -16.08 -5.10 7.44
C PRO A 288 -16.38 -6.60 7.48
N ILE A 289 -17.66 -7.00 7.60
CA ILE A 289 -18.06 -8.41 7.62
C ILE A 289 -17.78 -9.08 6.27
N HIS A 290 -17.99 -8.34 5.17
CA HIS A 290 -17.77 -8.82 3.81
C HIS A 290 -16.33 -8.65 3.32
N GLN A 291 -15.52 -7.83 4.00
CA GLN A 291 -14.14 -7.59 3.61
C GLN A 291 -13.36 -8.89 3.51
N ARG A 292 -13.48 -9.78 4.48
CA ARG A 292 -12.80 -11.09 4.49
C ARG A 292 -13.22 -11.96 3.30
N ALA A 293 -14.50 -12.03 3.00
CA ALA A 293 -15.01 -12.81 1.87
C ALA A 293 -14.50 -12.27 0.52
N LEU A 294 -14.41 -10.94 0.38
CA LEU A 294 -13.81 -10.30 -0.80
C LEU A 294 -12.32 -10.59 -0.91
N GLU A 295 -11.59 -10.54 0.20
CA GLU A 295 -10.15 -10.84 0.24
C GLU A 295 -9.87 -12.31 -0.12
N GLU A 296 -10.65 -13.24 0.41
CA GLU A 296 -10.57 -14.67 0.06
C GLU A 296 -10.90 -14.89 -1.43
N ALA A 297 -11.91 -14.20 -1.97
CA ALA A 297 -12.24 -14.27 -3.40
C ALA A 297 -11.12 -13.73 -4.30
N VAL A 298 -10.41 -12.68 -3.87
CA VAL A 298 -9.23 -12.18 -4.61
C VAL A 298 -8.08 -13.16 -4.54
N LEU A 299 -7.84 -13.81 -3.42
CA LEU A 299 -6.84 -14.88 -3.31
C LEU A 299 -7.18 -16.05 -4.23
N ASP A 300 -8.45 -16.48 -4.28
CA ASP A 300 -8.90 -17.52 -5.21
C ASP A 300 -8.73 -17.11 -6.68
N LEU A 301 -8.98 -15.84 -7.00
CA LEU A 301 -8.75 -15.27 -8.34
C LEU A 301 -7.27 -15.32 -8.74
N ILE A 302 -6.39 -14.96 -7.84
CA ILE A 302 -4.92 -14.95 -8.05
C ILE A 302 -4.38 -16.39 -8.18
N ASP A 303 -4.91 -17.31 -7.36
CA ASP A 303 -4.54 -18.73 -7.38
C ASP A 303 -5.11 -19.49 -8.59
N ALA A 304 -5.87 -18.80 -9.46
CA ALA A 304 -6.57 -19.40 -10.59
C ALA A 304 -7.48 -20.58 -10.20
N ARG A 305 -8.16 -20.46 -9.05
CA ARG A 305 -9.13 -21.46 -8.58
C ARG A 305 -10.46 -21.31 -9.31
N ASP A 306 -10.49 -21.61 -10.60
CA ASP A 306 -11.63 -21.43 -11.52
C ASP A 306 -12.96 -22.05 -11.02
N ARG A 307 -12.90 -22.97 -10.08
CA ARG A 307 -14.06 -23.67 -9.49
C ARG A 307 -14.50 -23.08 -8.15
N SER A 308 -13.87 -22.02 -7.67
CA SER A 308 -14.29 -21.36 -6.44
C SER A 308 -15.71 -20.82 -6.59
N ALA A 309 -16.57 -21.07 -5.60
CA ALA A 309 -17.93 -20.53 -5.56
C ALA A 309 -17.96 -18.99 -5.40
N ALA A 310 -16.83 -18.37 -5.06
CA ALA A 310 -16.66 -16.93 -4.94
C ALA A 310 -16.46 -16.24 -6.30
N LEU A 311 -16.11 -17.00 -7.36
CA LEU A 311 -15.78 -16.49 -8.68
C LEU A 311 -16.86 -16.79 -9.70
N GLU A 312 -16.97 -15.92 -10.69
CA GLU A 312 -17.91 -16.04 -11.80
C GLU A 312 -17.22 -15.87 -13.14
N LYS A 313 -17.72 -16.59 -14.17
CA LYS A 313 -17.32 -16.38 -15.56
C LYS A 313 -18.30 -15.43 -16.23
N VAL A 314 -17.80 -14.27 -16.62
CA VAL A 314 -18.55 -13.30 -17.44
C VAL A 314 -18.37 -13.68 -18.90
N ALA A 315 -19.46 -13.68 -19.67
CA ALA A 315 -19.44 -14.02 -21.10
C ALA A 315 -18.37 -13.20 -21.86
N ALA A 316 -17.66 -13.88 -22.75
CA ALA A 316 -16.61 -13.28 -23.57
C ALA A 316 -17.19 -12.35 -24.64
#